data_575d1c5fef6ff6ec2dec38aba65798bd
#
_entry.id   575d1c5fef6ff6ec2dec38aba65798bd
#
_cell.length_a   1.000
_cell.length_b   1.000
_cell.length_c   1.000
_cell.angle_alpha   90.00
_cell.angle_beta   90.00
_cell.angle_gamma   90.00
#
_symmetry.space_group_name_H-M   'P 1'
#
loop_
_entity.id
_entity.type
_entity.pdbx_description
1 polymer ?
#
loop_
_entity_poly.entity_id
_entity_poly.type
_entity_poly.pdbx_seq_one_letter_code
_entity_poly.pdbx_strand_id
1 'polypeptide(L)' 'METFLNETQLSEMLQVSLACLRRWRLRGEGPEYKKVGPLVRYRLEAVMQWVDRLPTGGNGRPPQPVGPSPKRLRPAA' A
#
# COMPACT_ATOMS: atom_id res chain seq x y z
N MET A 1 -9.35 14.34 -14.81
CA MET A 1 -10.21 14.35 -13.61
C MET A 1 -9.62 13.39 -12.59
N GLU A 2 -9.54 13.81 -11.34
CA GLU A 2 -8.94 12.97 -10.32
C GLU A 2 -9.94 11.95 -9.80
N THR A 3 -9.43 10.79 -9.49
CA THR A 3 -10.22 9.73 -8.89
C THR A 3 -9.69 9.49 -7.48
N PHE A 4 -10.60 9.44 -6.53
CA PHE A 4 -10.25 9.13 -5.15
C PHE A 4 -10.77 7.76 -4.78
N LEU A 5 -10.00 7.07 -3.96
CA LEU A 5 -10.35 5.74 -3.48
C LEU A 5 -10.46 5.77 -1.97
N ASN A 6 -11.43 5.04 -1.44
CA ASN A 6 -11.45 4.82 0.00
C ASN A 6 -10.60 3.61 0.35
N GLU A 7 -10.50 3.33 1.64
CA GLU A 7 -9.66 2.20 2.11
C GLU A 7 -10.08 0.88 1.48
N THR A 8 -11.38 0.66 1.43
CA THR A 8 -11.88 -0.61 0.93
C THR A 8 -11.54 -0.78 -0.54
N GLN A 9 -11.75 0.27 -1.32
CA GLN A 9 -11.44 0.23 -2.74
C GLN A 9 -9.95 0.00 -2.98
N LEU A 10 -9.12 0.68 -2.21
CA LEU A 10 -7.68 0.50 -2.36
C LEU A 10 -7.25 -0.89 -1.95
N SER A 11 -7.82 -1.41 -0.86
CA SER A 11 -7.48 -2.75 -0.41
C SER A 11 -7.82 -3.78 -1.48
N GLU A 12 -8.95 -3.61 -2.15
CA GLU A 12 -9.35 -4.51 -3.22
C GLU A 12 -8.44 -4.36 -4.43
N MET A 13 -8.10 -3.14 -4.78
CA MET A 13 -7.26 -2.89 -5.95
C MET A 13 -5.87 -3.48 -5.77
N LEU A 14 -5.29 -3.31 -4.61
CA LEU A 14 -3.95 -3.82 -4.32
C LEU A 14 -3.98 -5.23 -3.75
N GLN A 15 -5.16 -5.73 -3.42
CA GLN A 15 -5.32 -7.05 -2.84
C GLN A 15 -4.54 -7.22 -1.54
N VAL A 16 -4.63 -6.20 -0.70
CA VAL A 16 -4.04 -6.23 0.63
C VAL A 16 -5.15 -5.98 1.64
N SER A 17 -4.92 -6.35 2.88
CA SER A 17 -5.93 -6.19 3.91
C SER A 17 -6.04 -4.74 4.36
N LEU A 18 -7.20 -4.40 4.92
CA LEU A 18 -7.38 -3.09 5.52
C LEU A 18 -6.40 -2.86 6.66
N ALA A 19 -6.12 -3.90 7.42
CA ALA A 19 -5.16 -3.80 8.51
C ALA A 19 -3.78 -3.43 7.98
N CYS A 20 -3.41 -3.96 6.83
CA CYS A 20 -2.15 -3.65 6.20
C CYS A 20 -2.09 -2.16 5.82
N LEU A 21 -3.16 -1.66 5.20
CA LEU A 21 -3.20 -0.25 4.81
C LEU A 21 -3.09 0.67 6.02
N ARG A 22 -3.79 0.32 7.09
CA ARG A 22 -3.77 1.13 8.31
C ARG A 22 -2.41 1.11 8.98
N ARG A 23 -1.74 -0.03 8.95
CA ARG A 23 -0.40 -0.13 9.48
C ARG A 23 0.57 0.75 8.70
N TRP A 24 0.45 0.74 7.39
CA TRP A 24 1.29 1.59 6.55
C TRP A 24 1.12 3.05 6.93
N ARG A 25 -0.13 3.50 7.13
CA ARG A 25 -0.37 4.89 7.50
C ARG A 25 0.27 5.24 8.83
N LEU A 26 0.19 4.32 9.78
CA LEU A 26 0.79 4.56 11.08
C LEU A 26 2.30 4.69 11.01
N ARG A 27 2.91 4.01 10.06
CA ARG A 27 4.36 4.01 9.90
C ARG A 27 4.85 5.04 8.89
N GLY A 28 3.96 5.78 8.28
CA GLY A 28 4.36 6.70 7.23
C GLY A 28 4.76 6.00 5.95
N GLU A 29 4.26 4.79 5.75
CA GLU A 29 4.56 4.00 4.56
C GLU A 29 3.33 3.93 3.67
N GLY A 30 3.49 3.33 2.48
CA GLY A 30 2.40 3.16 1.57
C GLY A 30 2.15 4.39 0.72
N PRO A 31 1.05 4.37 -0.04
CA PRO A 31 0.77 5.51 -0.91
C PRO A 31 0.31 6.72 -0.12
N GLU A 32 0.50 7.87 -0.73
CA GLU A 32 0.05 9.13 -0.16
C GLU A 32 -1.46 9.15 -0.01
N TYR A 33 -1.93 9.74 1.06
CA TYR A 33 -3.36 9.86 1.28
C TYR A 33 -3.72 11.26 1.75
N LYS A 34 -5.00 11.59 1.65
CA LYS A 34 -5.54 12.86 2.09
C LYS A 34 -6.59 12.60 3.16
N LYS A 35 -6.63 13.49 4.13
CA LYS A 35 -7.70 13.47 5.12
C LYS A 35 -8.79 14.43 4.67
N VAL A 36 -9.96 13.90 4.38
CA VAL A 36 -11.12 14.71 4.00
C VAL A 36 -12.05 14.66 5.18
N GLY A 37 -11.89 15.65 6.10
CA GLY A 37 -12.58 15.57 7.38
C GLY A 37 -12.12 14.33 8.14
N PRO A 38 -13.04 13.51 8.61
CA PRO A 38 -12.67 12.28 9.31
C PRO A 38 -12.33 11.13 8.36
N LEU A 39 -12.45 11.33 7.05
CA LEU A 39 -12.31 10.26 6.08
C LEU A 39 -10.93 10.27 5.46
N VAL A 40 -10.42 9.08 5.14
CA VAL A 40 -9.16 8.93 4.43
C VAL A 40 -9.45 8.62 2.97
N ARG A 41 -8.78 9.35 2.09
CA ARG A 41 -8.94 9.15 0.65
C ARG A 41 -7.58 9.08 -0.01
N TYR A 42 -7.44 8.17 -0.96
CA TYR A 42 -6.22 8.00 -1.73
C TYR A 42 -6.46 8.48 -3.15
N ARG A 43 -5.53 9.27 -3.67
CA ARG A 43 -5.63 9.67 -5.07
C ARG A 43 -5.11 8.53 -5.93
N LEU A 44 -5.92 8.14 -6.91
CA LEU A 44 -5.53 7.01 -7.77
C LEU A 44 -4.17 7.26 -8.42
N GLU A 45 -3.95 8.45 -8.91
CA GLU A 45 -2.69 8.78 -9.55
C GLU A 45 -1.51 8.60 -8.61
N ALA A 46 -1.66 9.07 -7.37
CA ALA A 46 -0.59 8.93 -6.39
C ALA A 46 -0.34 7.46 -6.05
N VAL A 47 -1.42 6.67 -5.99
CA VAL A 47 -1.28 5.24 -5.74
C VAL A 47 -0.50 4.57 -6.87
N MET A 48 -0.84 4.91 -8.11
CA MET A 48 -0.15 4.29 -9.24
C MET A 48 1.33 4.68 -9.28
N GLN A 49 1.64 5.93 -8.96
CA GLN A 49 3.03 6.35 -8.89
C GLN A 49 3.78 5.62 -7.79
N TRP A 50 3.12 5.42 -6.66
CA TRP A 50 3.75 4.68 -5.57
C TRP A 50 4.02 3.23 -5.97
N VAL A 51 3.06 2.61 -6.64
CA VAL A 51 3.24 1.23 -7.11
C VAL A 51 4.40 1.14 -8.07
N ASP A 52 4.55 2.12 -8.95
CA ASP A 52 5.63 2.11 -9.94
C ASP A 52 7.01 2.20 -9.31
N ARG A 53 7.09 2.73 -8.09
CA ARG A 53 8.36 2.84 -7.39
C ARG A 53 8.72 1.61 -6.57
N LEU A 54 7.80 0.65 -6.50
CA LEU A 54 8.05 -0.57 -5.73
C LEU A 54 9.02 -1.47 -6.49
N PRO A 55 9.78 -2.30 -5.77
CA PRO A 55 10.68 -3.24 -6.43
C PRO A 55 9.89 -4.22 -7.27
N THR A 56 10.45 -4.59 -8.39
CA THR A 56 9.88 -5.61 -9.25
C THR A 56 10.63 -6.90 -9.02
N GLY A 57 9.89 -7.96 -8.74
CA GLY A 57 10.49 -9.27 -8.58
C GLY A 57 10.20 -10.13 -9.78
N GLY A 58 10.68 -11.33 -9.75
CA GLY A 58 10.28 -12.31 -10.74
C GLY A 58 11.11 -12.38 -12.01
N ASN A 59 12.21 -11.65 -12.09
CA ASN A 59 13.08 -11.70 -13.27
C ASN A 59 14.10 -12.81 -13.12
N GLY A 60 13.62 -14.02 -12.90
CA GLY A 60 14.51 -15.13 -12.63
C GLY A 60 15.04 -15.11 -11.22
N ARG A 61 14.59 -14.22 -10.38
CA ARG A 61 15.01 -14.12 -9.00
C ARG A 61 13.79 -14.26 -8.11
N PRO A 62 13.99 -14.69 -6.86
CA PRO A 62 12.86 -14.74 -5.93
C PRO A 62 12.26 -13.36 -5.74
N PRO A 63 10.95 -13.26 -5.54
CA PRO A 63 10.34 -11.97 -5.27
C PRO A 63 10.91 -11.36 -4.01
N GLN A 64 11.06 -10.04 -4.02
CA GLN A 64 11.55 -9.31 -2.87
C GLN A 64 10.39 -8.94 -1.97
N PRO A 65 10.59 -8.95 -0.65
CA PRO A 65 9.53 -8.44 0.22
C PRO A 65 9.32 -6.98 -0.04
N VAL A 66 8.07 -6.56 0.03
CA VAL A 66 7.68 -5.19 -0.21
C VAL A 66 7.23 -4.59 1.09
N GLY A 67 7.72 -3.40 1.38
CA GLY A 67 7.36 -2.74 2.62
C GLY A 67 8.03 -3.40 3.79
N PRO A 68 7.51 -3.20 4.99
CA PRO A 68 8.13 -3.81 6.14
C PRO A 68 8.03 -5.29 5.97
N SER A 69 9.13 -5.92 6.14
CA SER A 69 9.16 -7.32 6.04
C SER A 69 8.24 -7.89 7.05
N PRO A 70 7.45 -8.68 6.65
CA PRO A 70 6.62 -9.31 7.64
C PRO A 70 7.44 -10.28 8.42
N LYS A 71 8.40 -10.04 8.29
CA LYS A 71 8.95 -10.62 8.47
C LYS A 71 9.09 -10.93 9.34
N ARG A 72 9.09 -11.04 9.14
CA ARG A 72 9.00 -11.19 9.47
C ARG A 72 8.44 -11.45 10.03
N LEU A 73 8.12 -11.83 10.02
CA LEU A 73 7.44 -11.97 10.19
C LEU A 73 7.49 -12.61 10.56
N ARG A 74 7.85 -13.09 10.85
CA ARG A 74 7.77 -13.49 11.02
C ARG A 74 7.71 -13.80 11.64
N PRO A 75 7.76 -14.04 11.79
CA PRO A 75 7.57 -14.21 12.22
C PRO A 75 7.41 -14.23 12.45
N ALA A 76 7.56 -14.61 12.67
CA ALA A 76 7.29 -14.48 12.72
C ALA A 76 7.28 -14.48 12.68
N ALA A 77 7.61 -14.96 12.89
CA ALA A 77 7.48 -14.81 12.77
C ALA A 77 7.36 -14.64 12.78
#